data_146c9b9711d300717009a00738192153
#
_entry.id   146c9b9711d300717009a00738192153
#
_cell.length_a   1.000
_cell.length_b   1.000
_cell.length_c   1.000
_cell.angle_alpha   90.00
_cell.angle_beta   90.00
_cell.angle_gamma   90.00
#
_symmetry.space_group_name_H-M   'P 1'
#
loop_
_entity.id
_entity.type
_entity.pdbx_description
1 polymer ?
#
loop_
_entity_poly.entity_id
_entity_poly.type
_entity_poly.pdbx_seq_one_letter_code
_entity_poly.pdbx_strand_id
1 'polypeptide(L)'
;LKKQWGTMQQVLSSKSRMDRVVSDIVFDFGVKPRLSSERGNAILAASSIYEATKYFGLFQKTPFKSRCAVVTSYNPQARDITKEEVGANTETDKQFVYNTYTELVKGIDAKPGMNKTETYEEWAKALFVNEPANMKLLVVVDKLLTGFDAPPCTYLYIDKSMQDHGLFQAICRTNRLDGEDKDFGYIVDYKDLFKKLVNEKGTGALQVYSSELDHSAGGVTPEVLLQDRLKKGKERLDHALETLDLLCEPVEPPKGELEHIHYFCGNTEIPADLQEREPQRAALYKATVGLVRAYANIA
;
A
#
# COMPACT_ATOMS: atom_id res chain seq x y z
N LEU A 1 34.88 -11.50 -3.04
CA LEU A 1 33.57 -11.34 -2.37
C LEU A 1 33.24 -9.86 -2.12
N LYS A 2 34.09 -9.05 -1.44
CA LYS A 2 33.82 -7.62 -1.17
C LYS A 2 33.58 -6.77 -2.44
N LYS A 3 34.35 -7.00 -3.55
CA LYS A 3 34.16 -6.32 -4.81
C LYS A 3 32.81 -6.68 -5.50
N GLN A 4 32.40 -7.93 -5.39
CA GLN A 4 31.16 -8.43 -5.98
C GLN A 4 29.92 -7.87 -5.26
N TRP A 5 29.98 -7.77 -3.92
CA TRP A 5 28.92 -7.17 -3.12
C TRP A 5 28.78 -5.66 -3.35
N GLY A 6 29.90 -4.93 -3.43
CA GLY A 6 29.87 -3.50 -3.78
C GLY A 6 29.22 -3.23 -5.14
N THR A 7 29.51 -4.08 -6.14
CA THR A 7 28.91 -3.95 -7.48
C THR A 7 27.40 -4.27 -7.46
N MET A 8 26.98 -5.30 -6.72
CA MET A 8 25.57 -5.65 -6.58
C MET A 8 24.79 -4.53 -5.88
N GLN A 9 25.32 -3.97 -4.81
CA GLN A 9 24.68 -2.86 -4.08
C GLN A 9 24.57 -1.60 -4.95
N GLN A 10 25.58 -1.30 -5.77
CA GLN A 10 25.54 -0.21 -6.74
C GLN A 10 24.48 -0.41 -7.82
N VAL A 11 24.30 -1.64 -8.31
CA VAL A 11 23.22 -1.98 -9.26
C VAL A 11 21.83 -1.86 -8.60
N LEU A 12 21.70 -2.34 -7.40
CA LEU A 12 20.42 -2.30 -6.65
C LEU A 12 20.01 -0.86 -6.30
N SER A 13 20.96 0.02 -6.03
CA SER A 13 20.73 1.44 -5.76
C SER A 13 20.87 2.33 -7.02
N SER A 14 20.93 1.72 -8.21
CA SER A 14 21.06 2.48 -9.46
C SER A 14 19.83 3.39 -9.65
N LYS A 15 20.10 4.62 -10.09
CA LYS A 15 19.05 5.62 -10.35
C LYS A 15 17.97 5.08 -11.29
N SER A 16 18.38 4.40 -12.37
CA SER A 16 17.45 3.86 -13.37
C SER A 16 16.48 2.79 -12.80
N ARG A 17 16.95 1.97 -11.86
CA ARG A 17 16.08 1.00 -11.18
C ARG A 17 15.11 1.69 -10.23
N MET A 18 15.60 2.61 -9.43
CA MET A 18 14.76 3.37 -8.50
C MET A 18 13.72 4.22 -9.24
N ASP A 19 14.09 4.83 -10.37
CA ASP A 19 13.17 5.58 -11.23
C ASP A 19 12.03 4.68 -11.75
N ARG A 20 12.30 3.41 -12.07
CA ARG A 20 11.26 2.44 -12.48
C ARG A 20 10.32 2.11 -11.34
N VAL A 21 10.83 1.83 -10.14
CA VAL A 21 10.01 1.59 -8.95
C VAL A 21 9.12 2.79 -8.63
N VAL A 22 9.66 4.00 -8.72
CA VAL A 22 8.88 5.23 -8.51
C VAL A 22 7.80 5.37 -9.56
N SER A 23 8.11 5.12 -10.85
CA SER A 23 7.14 5.20 -11.94
C SER A 23 6.02 4.16 -11.78
N ASP A 24 6.36 2.95 -11.35
CA ASP A 24 5.42 1.87 -11.08
C ASP A 24 4.46 2.25 -9.94
N ILE A 25 4.99 2.75 -8.83
CA ILE A 25 4.18 3.21 -7.70
C ILE A 25 3.28 4.38 -8.10
N VAL A 26 3.80 5.36 -8.84
CA VAL A 26 3.00 6.50 -9.35
C VAL A 26 1.86 6.02 -10.25
N PHE A 27 2.13 5.06 -11.13
CA PHE A 27 1.13 4.44 -11.98
C PHE A 27 0.05 3.74 -11.15
N ASP A 28 0.44 2.93 -10.18
CA ASP A 28 -0.49 2.21 -9.29
C ASP A 28 -1.45 3.15 -8.57
N PHE A 29 -0.98 4.30 -8.12
CA PHE A 29 -1.84 5.32 -7.50
C PHE A 29 -2.84 5.96 -8.47
N GLY A 30 -2.61 5.86 -9.77
CA GLY A 30 -3.57 6.30 -10.79
C GLY A 30 -4.66 5.28 -11.11
N VAL A 31 -4.38 3.98 -10.93
CA VAL A 31 -5.24 2.91 -11.46
C VAL A 31 -5.74 1.92 -10.40
N LYS A 32 -5.01 1.71 -9.31
CA LYS A 32 -5.36 0.69 -8.31
C LYS A 32 -6.48 1.14 -7.38
N PRO A 33 -7.40 0.23 -7.02
CA PRO A 33 -8.46 0.52 -6.07
C PRO A 33 -7.90 1.08 -4.75
N ARG A 34 -8.60 2.00 -4.12
CA ARG A 34 -8.24 2.72 -2.90
C ARG A 34 -7.01 3.64 -3.02
N LEU A 35 -5.98 3.30 -3.80
CA LEU A 35 -4.86 4.21 -4.03
C LEU A 35 -5.28 5.42 -4.88
N SER A 36 -6.07 5.19 -5.94
CA SER A 36 -6.62 6.23 -6.80
C SER A 36 -7.70 7.08 -6.12
N SER A 37 -8.28 6.58 -5.02
CA SER A 37 -9.21 7.32 -4.17
C SER A 37 -8.47 8.09 -3.07
N GLU A 38 -9.19 8.90 -2.32
CA GLU A 38 -8.64 9.61 -1.16
C GLU A 38 -8.54 8.75 0.12
N ARG A 39 -8.98 7.49 0.07
CA ARG A 39 -9.11 6.61 1.24
C ARG A 39 -7.89 5.74 1.52
N GLY A 40 -7.16 5.34 0.47
CA GLY A 40 -6.02 4.44 0.61
C GLY A 40 -4.68 5.13 0.46
N ASN A 41 -3.69 4.61 1.16
CA ASN A 41 -2.30 4.99 1.06
C ASN A 41 -1.38 3.78 1.11
N ALA A 42 -0.07 4.02 1.03
CA ALA A 42 0.91 2.95 0.93
C ALA A 42 2.20 3.21 1.73
N ILE A 43 2.91 2.13 2.02
CA ILE A 43 4.27 2.17 2.59
C ILE A 43 5.24 1.60 1.55
N LEU A 44 6.39 2.25 1.36
CA LEU A 44 7.55 1.73 0.63
C LEU A 44 8.67 1.40 1.61
N ALA A 45 9.02 0.14 1.73
CA ALA A 45 10.16 -0.33 2.52
C ALA A 45 11.44 -0.36 1.67
N ALA A 46 12.41 0.49 2.00
CA ALA A 46 13.71 0.59 1.34
C ALA A 46 14.80 -0.15 2.12
N SER A 47 15.87 -0.56 1.45
CA SER A 47 16.95 -1.37 2.05
C SER A 47 17.85 -0.58 3.00
N SER A 48 17.94 0.73 2.87
CA SER A 48 18.79 1.60 3.68
C SER A 48 18.23 3.01 3.83
N ILE A 49 18.75 3.75 4.80
CA ILE A 49 18.41 5.18 5.00
C ILE A 49 18.74 5.98 3.74
N TYR A 50 19.87 5.69 3.11
CA TYR A 50 20.28 6.35 1.87
C TYR A 50 19.29 6.10 0.73
N GLU A 51 18.88 4.83 0.51
CA GLU A 51 17.89 4.50 -0.52
C GLU A 51 16.52 5.12 -0.19
N ALA A 52 16.09 5.08 1.07
CA ALA A 52 14.85 5.73 1.50
C ALA A 52 14.86 7.24 1.20
N THR A 53 15.98 7.90 1.49
CA THR A 53 16.18 9.33 1.22
C THR A 53 16.18 9.63 -0.28
N LYS A 54 16.80 8.75 -1.09
CA LYS A 54 16.78 8.86 -2.56
C LYS A 54 15.36 8.69 -3.11
N TYR A 55 14.62 7.67 -2.66
CA TYR A 55 13.22 7.49 -3.05
C TYR A 55 12.40 8.72 -2.71
N PHE A 56 12.52 9.24 -1.49
CA PHE A 56 11.85 10.47 -1.11
C PHE A 56 12.17 11.62 -2.07
N GLY A 57 13.46 11.84 -2.39
CA GLY A 57 13.88 12.87 -3.33
C GLY A 57 13.34 12.67 -4.76
N LEU A 58 13.17 11.43 -5.20
CA LEU A 58 12.54 11.12 -6.49
C LEU A 58 11.04 11.42 -6.46
N PHE A 59 10.32 11.03 -5.40
CA PHE A 59 8.90 11.32 -5.25
C PHE A 59 8.60 12.82 -5.15
N GLN A 60 9.51 13.64 -4.63
CA GLN A 60 9.36 15.10 -4.65
C GLN A 60 9.30 15.71 -6.07
N LYS A 61 9.67 14.95 -7.10
CA LYS A 61 9.60 15.36 -8.52
C LYS A 61 8.35 14.82 -9.24
N THR A 62 7.45 14.18 -8.51
CA THR A 62 6.22 13.57 -9.00
C THR A 62 4.99 14.27 -8.39
N PRO A 63 3.76 13.91 -8.76
CA PRO A 63 2.55 14.37 -8.08
C PRO A 63 2.48 14.07 -6.57
N PHE A 64 3.43 13.28 -6.04
CA PHE A 64 3.57 13.01 -4.60
C PHE A 64 4.32 14.10 -3.83
N LYS A 65 4.82 15.13 -4.49
CA LYS A 65 5.38 16.29 -3.79
C LYS A 65 4.39 16.76 -2.73
N SER A 66 4.76 16.91 -1.50
CA SER A 66 3.89 17.24 -0.35
C SER A 66 2.94 16.12 0.16
N ARG A 67 2.82 14.99 -0.54
CA ARG A 67 2.00 13.85 -0.10
C ARG A 67 2.82 12.59 0.16
N CYS A 68 4.13 12.73 0.29
CA CYS A 68 5.08 11.68 0.62
C CYS A 68 5.98 12.13 1.77
N ALA A 69 6.24 11.25 2.72
CA ALA A 69 7.19 11.48 3.80
C ALA A 69 8.21 10.34 3.89
N VAL A 70 9.40 10.64 4.40
CA VAL A 70 10.42 9.64 4.73
C VAL A 70 10.56 9.52 6.25
N VAL A 71 10.42 8.32 6.79
CA VAL A 71 10.48 8.04 8.22
C VAL A 71 11.49 6.93 8.48
N THR A 72 12.61 7.29 9.08
CA THR A 72 13.70 6.34 9.41
C THR A 72 14.20 6.58 10.83
N SER A 73 15.15 5.78 11.27
CA SER A 73 15.82 5.96 12.56
C SER A 73 16.89 7.06 12.56
N TYR A 74 17.11 7.73 11.43
CA TYR A 74 18.14 8.76 11.30
C TYR A 74 17.71 10.06 11.97
N ASN A 75 18.65 10.62 12.75
CA ASN A 75 18.52 11.94 13.35
C ASN A 75 19.79 12.75 13.02
N PRO A 76 19.70 13.83 12.24
CA PRO A 76 20.88 14.56 11.76
C PRO A 76 21.65 15.20 12.91
N GLN A 77 22.97 14.94 12.94
CA GLN A 77 23.89 15.53 13.92
C GLN A 77 25.08 16.16 13.20
N ALA A 78 25.58 17.28 13.70
CA ALA A 78 26.71 17.98 13.09
C ALA A 78 27.97 17.11 12.91
N ARG A 79 28.16 16.12 13.78
CA ARG A 79 29.26 15.14 13.68
C ARG A 79 29.15 14.18 12.51
N ASP A 80 27.97 14.05 11.88
CA ASP A 80 27.76 13.13 10.76
C ASP A 80 28.49 13.59 9.49
N ILE A 81 28.87 14.87 9.44
CA ILE A 81 29.62 15.50 8.34
C ILE A 81 31.14 15.33 8.53
N THR A 82 31.62 15.14 9.75
CA THR A 82 33.06 15.28 10.11
C THR A 82 33.82 13.96 10.29
N LYS A 83 33.18 12.80 10.21
CA LYS A 83 33.85 11.51 10.39
C LYS A 83 34.09 10.78 9.07
N GLU A 84 35.37 10.70 8.70
CA GLU A 84 35.90 9.70 7.76
C GLU A 84 35.78 8.29 8.40
N GLU A 85 34.64 7.64 8.23
CA GLU A 85 34.55 6.21 8.53
C GLU A 85 34.28 5.43 7.24
N VAL A 86 35.14 4.44 7.01
CA VAL A 86 35.10 3.51 5.89
C VAL A 86 33.89 2.58 6.06
N GLY A 87 32.73 3.04 5.62
CA GLY A 87 31.50 2.27 5.52
C GLY A 87 31.11 2.01 4.07
N ALA A 88 30.03 1.25 3.86
CA ALA A 88 29.51 0.93 2.53
C ALA A 88 29.00 2.16 1.75
N ASN A 89 28.73 3.28 2.41
CA ASN A 89 28.31 4.54 1.82
C ASN A 89 29.50 5.48 1.66
N THR A 90 29.54 6.18 0.53
CA THR A 90 30.54 7.22 0.28
C THR A 90 30.26 8.44 1.17
N GLU A 91 31.28 9.28 1.38
CA GLU A 91 31.12 10.56 2.08
C GLU A 91 29.99 11.41 1.45
N THR A 92 29.86 11.38 0.14
CA THR A 92 28.80 12.03 -0.63
C THR A 92 27.41 11.51 -0.25
N ASP A 93 27.27 10.22 0.03
CA ASP A 93 26.00 9.60 0.39
C ASP A 93 25.54 10.02 1.78
N LYS A 94 26.47 10.07 2.75
CA LYS A 94 26.20 10.56 4.12
C LYS A 94 25.79 12.03 4.10
N GLN A 95 26.49 12.87 3.32
CA GLN A 95 26.21 14.27 3.13
C GLN A 95 24.81 14.48 2.53
N PHE A 96 24.43 13.65 1.54
CA PHE A 96 23.12 13.72 0.92
C PHE A 96 21.99 13.43 1.93
N VAL A 97 22.14 12.37 2.74
CA VAL A 97 21.18 12.04 3.81
C VAL A 97 21.07 13.20 4.82
N TYR A 98 22.20 13.67 5.30
CA TYR A 98 22.27 14.79 6.25
C TYR A 98 21.57 16.04 5.73
N ASN A 99 21.90 16.46 4.52
CA ASN A 99 21.33 17.67 3.91
C ASN A 99 19.81 17.53 3.73
N THR A 100 19.35 16.36 3.26
CA THR A 100 17.92 16.11 3.07
C THR A 100 17.16 16.14 4.38
N TYR A 101 17.66 15.50 5.43
CA TYR A 101 16.98 15.52 6.74
C TYR A 101 17.06 16.89 7.43
N THR A 102 18.16 17.61 7.27
CA THR A 102 18.28 18.98 7.79
C THR A 102 17.25 19.89 7.15
N GLU A 103 17.08 19.82 5.84
CA GLU A 103 16.07 20.62 5.13
C GLU A 103 14.64 20.17 5.50
N LEU A 104 14.42 18.86 5.66
CA LEU A 104 13.13 18.29 6.03
C LEU A 104 12.61 18.80 7.37
N VAL A 105 13.51 18.92 8.36
CA VAL A 105 13.15 19.38 9.72
C VAL A 105 13.36 20.88 9.93
N LYS A 106 13.73 21.60 8.89
CA LYS A 106 13.99 23.02 8.89
C LYS A 106 12.77 23.81 9.23
N GLY A 107 12.25 24.28 9.96
CA GLY A 107 10.99 24.99 10.24
C GLY A 107 10.05 24.19 11.13
N ILE A 108 10.52 23.03 11.63
CA ILE A 108 9.78 22.29 12.62
C ILE A 108 10.24 22.71 14.01
N ASP A 109 9.31 23.15 14.83
CA ASP A 109 9.53 23.36 16.26
C ASP A 109 9.38 22.03 17.00
N ALA A 110 10.41 21.66 17.76
CA ALA A 110 10.40 20.41 18.53
C ALA A 110 9.31 20.47 19.62
N LYS A 111 8.50 19.43 19.72
CA LYS A 111 7.55 19.28 20.83
C LYS A 111 8.28 19.07 22.15
N PRO A 112 7.66 19.40 23.29
CA PRO A 112 8.25 19.12 24.60
C PRO A 112 8.63 17.65 24.75
N GLY A 113 9.89 17.37 25.08
CA GLY A 113 10.42 16.02 25.26
C GLY A 113 10.78 15.26 23.99
N MET A 114 10.68 15.88 22.80
CA MET A 114 11.04 15.31 21.50
C MET A 114 12.07 16.14 20.77
N ASN A 115 12.83 15.50 19.88
CA ASN A 115 13.65 16.24 18.92
C ASN A 115 12.81 16.60 17.67
N LYS A 116 13.38 17.39 16.76
CA LYS A 116 12.70 17.84 15.53
C LYS A 116 12.32 16.68 14.62
N THR A 117 13.15 15.65 14.51
CA THR A 117 12.91 14.48 13.69
C THR A 117 11.76 13.64 14.25
N GLU A 118 11.70 13.47 15.57
CA GLU A 118 10.59 12.78 16.23
C GLU A 118 9.26 13.53 16.07
N THR A 119 9.29 14.87 16.17
CA THR A 119 8.12 15.71 15.94
C THR A 119 7.62 15.60 14.49
N TYR A 120 8.55 15.58 13.52
CA TYR A 120 8.25 15.34 12.12
C TYR A 120 7.63 13.94 11.89
N GLU A 121 8.22 12.91 12.50
CA GLU A 121 7.70 11.54 12.41
C GLU A 121 6.27 11.43 12.95
N GLU A 122 5.99 12.03 14.10
CA GLU A 122 4.63 12.06 14.66
C GLU A 122 3.64 12.74 13.72
N TRP A 123 4.02 13.89 13.16
CA TRP A 123 3.21 14.59 12.19
C TRP A 123 2.92 13.73 10.96
N ALA A 124 3.95 13.10 10.39
CA ALA A 124 3.81 12.25 9.22
C ALA A 124 2.91 11.04 9.49
N LYS A 125 3.06 10.39 10.65
CA LYS A 125 2.21 9.28 11.09
C LYS A 125 0.75 9.69 11.30
N ALA A 126 0.54 10.83 11.94
CA ALA A 126 -0.80 11.35 12.18
C ALA A 126 -1.55 11.65 10.87
N LEU A 127 -0.89 12.31 9.91
CA LEU A 127 -1.46 12.55 8.59
C LEU A 127 -1.72 11.25 7.83
N PHE A 128 -0.80 10.29 7.90
CA PHE A 128 -0.93 9.02 7.20
C PHE A 128 -2.14 8.21 7.67
N VAL A 129 -2.44 8.26 8.96
CA VAL A 129 -3.60 7.55 9.53
C VAL A 129 -4.90 8.33 9.36
N ASN A 130 -4.89 9.63 9.65
CA ASN A 130 -6.11 10.43 9.76
C ASN A 130 -6.50 11.13 8.44
N GLU A 131 -5.52 11.39 7.58
CA GLU A 131 -5.71 12.16 6.34
C GLU A 131 -5.03 11.45 5.15
N PRO A 132 -5.48 10.23 4.77
CA PRO A 132 -4.83 9.43 3.71
C PRO A 132 -4.83 10.13 2.34
N ALA A 133 -5.70 11.10 2.11
CA ALA A 133 -5.67 11.96 0.94
C ALA A 133 -4.43 12.87 0.89
N ASN A 134 -4.01 13.39 2.05
CA ASN A 134 -2.92 14.33 2.19
C ASN A 134 -1.56 13.66 2.39
N MET A 135 -1.54 12.42 2.90
CA MET A 135 -0.32 11.62 3.04
C MET A 135 -0.50 10.27 2.35
N LYS A 136 -0.09 10.20 1.09
CA LYS A 136 -0.28 9.03 0.23
C LYS A 136 0.79 7.96 0.39
N LEU A 137 2.02 8.34 0.72
CA LEU A 137 3.15 7.41 0.75
C LEU A 137 4.09 7.70 1.92
N LEU A 138 4.39 6.68 2.71
CA LEU A 138 5.52 6.71 3.64
C LEU A 138 6.66 5.86 3.08
N VAL A 139 7.85 6.45 3.00
CA VAL A 139 9.09 5.74 2.67
C VAL A 139 9.82 5.43 3.97
N VAL A 140 10.06 4.15 4.23
CA VAL A 140 10.62 3.67 5.50
C VAL A 140 11.79 2.71 5.27
N VAL A 141 12.53 2.39 6.31
CA VAL A 141 13.52 1.28 6.30
C VAL A 141 13.02 0.14 7.17
N ASP A 142 13.04 0.31 8.49
CA ASP A 142 12.55 -0.68 9.46
C ASP A 142 11.41 -0.11 10.32
N LYS A 143 11.47 1.19 10.61
CA LYS A 143 10.41 1.87 11.37
C LYS A 143 9.05 1.71 10.68
N LEU A 144 8.01 1.62 11.47
CA LEU A 144 6.62 1.48 11.06
C LEU A 144 6.24 0.13 10.41
N LEU A 145 7.22 -0.72 10.09
CA LEU A 145 6.93 -2.09 9.65
C LEU A 145 6.50 -2.97 10.83
N THR A 146 6.81 -2.56 12.06
CA THR A 146 6.39 -3.21 13.30
C THR A 146 5.70 -2.20 14.22
N GLY A 147 4.65 -2.63 14.94
CA GLY A 147 4.01 -1.81 15.98
C GLY A 147 3.19 -0.61 15.51
N PHE A 148 3.21 -0.23 14.23
CA PHE A 148 2.45 0.90 13.70
C PHE A 148 1.07 0.45 13.20
N ASP A 149 0.02 1.07 13.70
CA ASP A 149 -1.35 0.82 13.29
C ASP A 149 -1.84 1.89 12.31
N ALA A 150 -2.13 1.47 11.08
CA ALA A 150 -2.57 2.35 10.01
C ALA A 150 -3.63 1.64 9.14
N PRO A 151 -4.91 1.67 9.54
CA PRO A 151 -5.99 1.06 8.77
C PRO A 151 -6.05 1.50 7.30
N PRO A 152 -5.82 2.78 6.94
CA PRO A 152 -5.82 3.23 5.55
C PRO A 152 -4.70 2.62 4.69
N CYS A 153 -3.62 2.09 5.31
CA CYS A 153 -2.50 1.50 4.58
C CYS A 153 -2.96 0.27 3.79
N THR A 154 -3.12 0.43 2.49
CA THR A 154 -3.66 -0.60 1.60
C THR A 154 -2.57 -1.35 0.85
N TYR A 155 -1.44 -0.69 0.54
CA TYR A 155 -0.34 -1.28 -0.21
C TYR A 155 0.98 -1.20 0.57
N LEU A 156 1.74 -2.29 0.50
CA LEU A 156 3.11 -2.36 0.96
C LEU A 156 4.02 -2.72 -0.22
N TYR A 157 4.85 -1.77 -0.61
CA TYR A 157 5.90 -1.95 -1.61
C TYR A 157 7.20 -2.33 -0.90
N ILE A 158 7.79 -3.46 -1.26
CA ILE A 158 9.00 -3.97 -0.60
C ILE A 158 10.17 -3.94 -1.57
N ASP A 159 11.09 -3.01 -1.34
CA ASP A 159 12.38 -2.93 -2.03
C ASP A 159 13.55 -3.17 -1.07
N LYS A 160 13.40 -4.14 -0.19
CA LYS A 160 14.47 -4.57 0.73
C LYS A 160 14.44 -6.08 0.91
N SER A 161 15.58 -6.68 1.22
CA SER A 161 15.62 -8.06 1.65
C SER A 161 15.05 -8.17 3.06
N MET A 162 13.98 -8.95 3.20
CA MET A 162 13.34 -9.24 4.48
C MET A 162 13.29 -10.76 4.64
N GLN A 163 13.36 -11.23 5.87
CA GLN A 163 13.29 -12.65 6.19
C GLN A 163 12.27 -12.88 7.31
N ASP A 164 11.61 -14.01 7.24
CA ASP A 164 10.81 -14.60 8.30
C ASP A 164 9.86 -13.62 9.03
N HIS A 165 10.08 -13.46 10.30
CA HIS A 165 9.24 -12.67 11.20
C HIS A 165 9.05 -11.20 10.76
N GLY A 166 10.11 -10.57 10.24
CA GLY A 166 10.05 -9.17 9.78
C GLY A 166 9.12 -8.98 8.59
N LEU A 167 9.16 -9.91 7.63
CA LEU A 167 8.27 -9.88 6.47
C LEU A 167 6.82 -10.11 6.88
N PHE A 168 6.56 -11.08 7.75
CA PHE A 168 5.22 -11.36 8.26
C PHE A 168 4.64 -10.15 9.00
N GLN A 169 5.41 -9.52 9.89
CA GLN A 169 4.96 -8.33 10.59
C GLN A 169 4.64 -7.16 9.66
N ALA A 170 5.42 -6.98 8.60
CA ALA A 170 5.16 -5.97 7.58
C ALA A 170 3.86 -6.26 6.80
N ILE A 171 3.61 -7.53 6.45
CA ILE A 171 2.37 -8.00 5.81
C ILE A 171 1.15 -7.67 6.68
N CYS A 172 1.22 -7.93 7.98
CA CYS A 172 0.14 -7.64 8.92
C CYS A 172 -0.23 -6.15 8.99
N ARG A 173 0.66 -5.23 8.55
CA ARG A 173 0.36 -3.78 8.56
C ARG A 173 -0.69 -3.40 7.53
N THR A 174 -0.68 -4.03 6.37
CA THR A 174 -1.66 -3.75 5.31
C THR A 174 -2.95 -4.55 5.45
N ASN A 175 -2.93 -5.64 6.21
CA ASN A 175 -4.09 -6.54 6.36
C ASN A 175 -4.98 -6.13 7.55
N ARG A 176 -5.32 -4.84 7.64
CA ARG A 176 -6.24 -4.30 8.64
C ARG A 176 -7.50 -3.80 7.97
N LEU A 177 -8.64 -4.01 8.61
CA LEU A 177 -9.92 -3.51 8.14
C LEU A 177 -9.94 -1.98 8.21
N ASP A 178 -10.55 -1.37 7.18
CA ASP A 178 -10.73 0.07 7.08
C ASP A 178 -12.01 0.37 6.30
N GLY A 179 -13.13 0.34 6.98
CA GLY A 179 -14.45 0.47 6.38
C GLY A 179 -14.87 -0.77 5.57
N GLU A 180 -15.99 -0.65 4.86
CA GLU A 180 -16.57 -1.74 4.05
C GLU A 180 -15.83 -1.97 2.73
N ASP A 181 -14.95 -1.05 2.32
CA ASP A 181 -14.27 -1.05 1.02
C ASP A 181 -12.83 -1.57 1.07
N LYS A 182 -12.36 -2.03 2.22
CA LYS A 182 -11.05 -2.66 2.36
C LYS A 182 -11.17 -4.08 2.92
N ASP A 183 -11.16 -5.04 2.04
CA ASP A 183 -11.21 -6.46 2.41
C ASP A 183 -9.83 -7.01 2.80
N PHE A 184 -8.75 -6.51 2.19
CA PHE A 184 -7.37 -6.98 2.40
C PHE A 184 -6.34 -5.92 1.99
N GLY A 185 -5.09 -6.15 2.37
CA GLY A 185 -3.95 -5.37 1.90
C GLY A 185 -3.21 -6.05 0.76
N TYR A 186 -2.48 -5.26 -0.01
CA TYR A 186 -1.69 -5.70 -1.15
C TYR A 186 -0.20 -5.57 -0.87
N ILE A 187 0.58 -6.51 -1.42
CA ILE A 187 2.03 -6.50 -1.31
C ILE A 187 2.63 -6.55 -2.71
N VAL A 188 3.51 -5.61 -2.98
CA VAL A 188 4.30 -5.56 -4.22
C VAL A 188 5.76 -5.79 -3.85
N ASP A 189 6.33 -6.87 -4.36
CA ASP A 189 7.67 -7.34 -4.00
C ASP A 189 8.65 -7.11 -5.16
N TYR A 190 9.57 -6.16 -4.98
CA TYR A 190 10.64 -5.87 -5.94
C TYR A 190 11.93 -6.69 -5.73
N LYS A 191 11.93 -7.64 -4.77
CA LYS A 191 13.10 -8.45 -4.40
C LYS A 191 12.92 -9.96 -4.55
N ASP A 192 11.80 -10.39 -5.15
CA ASP A 192 11.45 -11.81 -5.29
C ASP A 192 11.46 -12.59 -3.95
N LEU A 193 11.03 -11.95 -2.87
CA LEU A 193 11.01 -12.54 -1.52
C LEU A 193 10.05 -13.73 -1.45
N PHE A 194 8.90 -13.62 -2.12
CA PHE A 194 7.88 -14.67 -2.11
C PHE A 194 8.34 -15.92 -2.85
N LYS A 195 9.16 -15.80 -3.90
CA LYS A 195 9.79 -17.00 -4.54
C LYS A 195 10.67 -17.77 -3.57
N LYS A 196 11.29 -17.09 -2.61
CA LYS A 196 12.13 -17.71 -1.58
C LYS A 196 11.30 -18.31 -0.44
N LEU A 197 10.11 -17.79 -0.17
CA LEU A 197 9.19 -18.30 0.84
C LEU A 197 8.48 -19.59 0.41
N VAL A 198 8.31 -19.80 -0.89
CA VAL A 198 7.64 -20.97 -1.49
C VAL A 198 8.64 -22.08 -1.86
N ASN A 199 9.92 -21.96 -1.48
CA ASN A 199 10.96 -22.89 -1.93
C ASN A 199 10.77 -24.33 -1.43
N GLU A 200 11.04 -25.22 -2.37
CA GLU A 200 11.31 -26.66 -2.53
C GLU A 200 11.35 -27.59 -1.29
N LYS A 201 11.36 -27.10 -0.07
CA LYS A 201 11.40 -27.92 1.17
C LYS A 201 10.29 -27.66 2.19
N GLY A 202 9.31 -26.83 1.87
CA GLY A 202 8.14 -26.64 2.72
C GLY A 202 8.37 -26.05 4.12
N THR A 203 9.53 -25.45 4.37
CA THR A 203 9.92 -24.88 5.68
C THR A 203 10.15 -23.38 5.61
N GLY A 204 9.24 -22.63 4.93
CA GLY A 204 9.29 -21.17 4.90
C GLY A 204 8.57 -20.55 6.09
N ALA A 205 8.89 -19.29 6.40
CA ALA A 205 8.28 -18.52 7.49
C ALA A 205 6.75 -18.48 7.44
N LEU A 206 6.15 -18.51 6.25
CA LEU A 206 4.70 -18.61 6.05
C LEU A 206 4.14 -19.92 6.62
N GLN A 207 4.88 -21.02 6.54
CA GLN A 207 4.44 -22.31 7.05
C GLN A 207 4.54 -22.41 8.58
N VAL A 208 5.57 -21.80 9.17
CA VAL A 208 5.72 -21.70 10.64
C VAL A 208 4.58 -20.88 11.23
N TYR A 209 4.21 -19.76 10.59
CA TYR A 209 3.14 -18.90 11.07
C TYR A 209 1.74 -19.40 10.72
N SER A 210 1.56 -20.15 9.63
CA SER A 210 0.29 -20.82 9.36
C SER A 210 0.04 -21.91 10.40
N SER A 211 1.07 -22.61 10.88
CA SER A 211 0.91 -23.60 11.95
C SER A 211 0.57 -22.98 13.30
N GLU A 212 1.02 -21.77 13.61
CA GLU A 212 0.62 -21.03 14.83
C GLU A 212 -0.79 -20.44 14.72
N LEU A 213 -1.20 -19.98 13.55
CA LEU A 213 -2.58 -19.56 13.27
C LEU A 213 -3.55 -20.75 13.22
N ASP A 214 -3.04 -21.93 12.91
CA ASP A 214 -3.79 -23.16 12.76
C ASP A 214 -4.33 -23.73 14.07
N HIS A 215 -3.75 -23.39 15.19
CA HIS A 215 -4.32 -23.73 16.51
C HIS A 215 -5.64 -23.02 16.82
N SER A 216 -6.01 -22.01 16.01
CA SER A 216 -7.26 -21.26 16.19
C SER A 216 -8.26 -21.34 15.02
N ALA A 217 -7.89 -21.86 13.84
CA ALA A 217 -8.73 -21.76 12.65
C ALA A 217 -8.58 -22.89 11.59
N GLY A 218 -8.10 -24.10 11.95
CA GLY A 218 -8.11 -25.29 11.06
C GLY A 218 -7.27 -25.17 9.77
N GLY A 219 -6.09 -25.62 9.84
CA GLY A 219 -5.16 -26.22 8.85
C GLY A 219 -5.13 -25.69 7.41
N VAL A 220 -4.67 -24.46 7.14
CA VAL A 220 -4.54 -23.98 5.76
C VAL A 220 -3.08 -23.76 5.39
N THR A 221 -2.57 -24.47 4.37
CA THR A 221 -1.20 -24.29 3.87
C THR A 221 -1.06 -22.97 3.11
N PRO A 222 0.14 -22.32 3.07
CA PRO A 222 0.38 -21.09 2.33
C PRO A 222 0.04 -21.14 0.85
N GLU A 223 0.20 -22.30 0.22
CA GLU A 223 -0.19 -22.54 -1.17
C GLU A 223 -1.70 -22.44 -1.37
N VAL A 224 -2.47 -22.91 -0.40
CA VAL A 224 -3.94 -22.80 -0.39
C VAL A 224 -4.36 -21.34 -0.23
N LEU A 225 -3.67 -20.55 0.60
CA LEU A 225 -3.96 -19.11 0.75
C LEU A 225 -3.72 -18.29 -0.53
N LEU A 226 -2.70 -18.65 -1.32
CA LEU A 226 -2.42 -17.97 -2.59
C LEU A 226 -3.34 -18.44 -3.73
N GLN A 227 -3.66 -19.73 -3.79
CA GLN A 227 -4.60 -20.30 -4.77
C GLN A 227 -6.06 -19.95 -4.45
N ASP A 228 -6.44 -19.96 -3.19
CA ASP A 228 -7.77 -19.55 -2.72
C ASP A 228 -8.08 -18.08 -3.05
N ARG A 229 -7.08 -17.22 -3.20
CA ARG A 229 -7.31 -15.80 -3.52
C ARG A 229 -7.96 -15.64 -4.89
N LEU A 230 -7.44 -16.31 -5.93
CA LEU A 230 -8.04 -16.28 -7.27
C LEU A 230 -9.42 -16.93 -7.28
N LYS A 231 -9.57 -18.04 -6.54
CA LYS A 231 -10.84 -18.74 -6.40
C LYS A 231 -11.86 -17.84 -5.67
N LYS A 232 -11.51 -17.32 -4.53
CA LYS A 232 -12.34 -16.37 -3.77
C LYS A 232 -12.63 -15.08 -4.56
N GLY A 233 -11.67 -14.58 -5.34
CA GLY A 233 -11.87 -13.47 -6.26
C GLY A 233 -12.93 -13.78 -7.31
N LYS A 234 -12.89 -14.95 -7.93
CA LYS A 234 -13.91 -15.42 -8.88
C LYS A 234 -15.26 -15.60 -8.20
N GLU A 235 -15.32 -16.26 -7.04
CA GLU A 235 -16.55 -16.44 -6.26
C GLU A 235 -17.20 -15.09 -5.89
N ARG A 236 -16.40 -14.09 -5.55
CA ARG A 236 -16.89 -12.71 -5.29
C ARG A 236 -17.42 -12.04 -6.56
N LEU A 237 -16.74 -12.24 -7.70
CA LEU A 237 -17.22 -11.71 -8.97
C LEU A 237 -18.55 -12.34 -9.38
N ASP A 238 -18.63 -13.67 -9.27
CA ASP A 238 -19.85 -14.41 -9.57
C ASP A 238 -21.01 -13.98 -8.66
N HIS A 239 -20.76 -13.83 -7.37
CA HIS A 239 -21.77 -13.32 -6.43
C HIS A 239 -22.18 -11.86 -6.72
N ALA A 240 -21.25 -11.01 -7.13
CA ALA A 240 -21.56 -9.62 -7.50
C ALA A 240 -22.38 -9.53 -8.79
N LEU A 241 -22.10 -10.40 -9.76
CA LEU A 241 -22.91 -10.56 -10.97
C LEU A 241 -24.32 -11.05 -10.64
N GLU A 242 -24.44 -12.11 -9.84
CA GLU A 242 -25.72 -12.64 -9.39
C GLU A 242 -26.55 -11.59 -8.63
N THR A 243 -25.90 -10.79 -7.79
CA THR A 243 -26.56 -9.69 -7.08
C THR A 243 -27.13 -8.64 -8.03
N LEU A 244 -26.41 -8.29 -9.10
CA LEU A 244 -26.89 -7.38 -10.13
C LEU A 244 -28.03 -7.99 -10.96
N ASP A 245 -27.88 -9.26 -11.34
CA ASP A 245 -28.90 -9.99 -12.12
C ASP A 245 -30.22 -10.05 -11.34
N LEU A 246 -30.18 -10.41 -10.04
CA LEU A 246 -31.33 -10.43 -9.16
C LEU A 246 -31.99 -9.04 -9.02
N LEU A 247 -31.18 -7.98 -8.94
CA LEU A 247 -31.67 -6.61 -8.83
C LEU A 247 -32.36 -6.15 -10.12
N CYS A 248 -31.91 -6.65 -11.28
CA CYS A 248 -32.47 -6.36 -12.61
C CYS A 248 -33.53 -7.37 -13.03
N GLU A 249 -33.77 -8.45 -12.28
CA GLU A 249 -34.77 -9.45 -12.64
C GLU A 249 -36.19 -8.89 -12.85
N PRO A 250 -36.68 -7.94 -12.01
CA PRO A 250 -38.01 -7.35 -12.17
C PRO A 250 -38.14 -6.40 -13.35
N VAL A 251 -37.08 -6.09 -14.10
CA VAL A 251 -37.13 -5.24 -15.29
C VAL A 251 -37.93 -5.95 -16.39
N GLU A 252 -38.93 -5.25 -16.96
CA GLU A 252 -39.80 -5.83 -17.98
C GLU A 252 -39.05 -6.12 -19.30
N PRO A 253 -39.42 -7.21 -20.01
CA PRO A 253 -38.87 -7.46 -21.34
C PRO A 253 -39.19 -6.31 -22.33
N PRO A 254 -38.28 -6.00 -23.25
CA PRO A 254 -37.09 -6.76 -23.66
C PRO A 254 -35.84 -6.55 -22.81
N LYS A 255 -35.94 -5.91 -21.67
CA LYS A 255 -34.80 -5.63 -20.72
C LYS A 255 -33.70 -4.78 -21.38
N GLY A 256 -34.09 -3.85 -22.25
CA GLY A 256 -33.19 -2.88 -22.84
C GLY A 256 -32.88 -1.70 -21.92
N GLU A 257 -32.15 -0.75 -22.43
CA GLU A 257 -31.71 0.44 -21.66
C GLU A 257 -32.91 1.25 -21.13
N LEU A 258 -33.94 1.42 -21.93
CA LEU A 258 -35.13 2.19 -21.55
C LEU A 258 -35.92 1.52 -20.44
N GLU A 259 -36.10 0.21 -20.49
CA GLU A 259 -36.80 -0.56 -19.46
C GLU A 259 -36.06 -0.50 -18.10
N HIS A 260 -34.73 -0.55 -18.12
CA HIS A 260 -33.91 -0.34 -16.91
C HIS A 260 -34.08 1.09 -16.38
N ILE A 261 -34.02 2.11 -17.23
CA ILE A 261 -34.25 3.51 -16.81
C ILE A 261 -35.64 3.66 -16.20
N HIS A 262 -36.68 3.13 -16.85
CA HIS A 262 -38.05 3.16 -16.32
C HIS A 262 -38.17 2.47 -14.96
N TYR A 263 -37.55 1.31 -14.81
CA TYR A 263 -37.61 0.55 -13.55
C TYR A 263 -36.91 1.28 -12.40
N PHE A 264 -35.71 1.81 -12.65
CA PHE A 264 -34.88 2.44 -11.57
C PHE A 264 -35.14 3.93 -11.37
N CYS A 265 -35.68 4.63 -12.38
CA CYS A 265 -35.88 6.08 -12.29
C CYS A 265 -37.37 6.46 -12.35
N GLY A 266 -38.25 5.59 -12.83
CA GLY A 266 -39.63 5.97 -13.13
C GLY A 266 -39.70 6.99 -14.27
N ASN A 267 -40.70 7.86 -14.25
CA ASN A 267 -40.75 9.01 -15.14
C ASN A 267 -39.80 10.09 -14.62
N THR A 268 -38.72 10.32 -15.33
CA THR A 268 -37.67 11.28 -14.93
C THR A 268 -38.14 12.74 -14.91
N GLU A 269 -39.30 13.05 -15.54
CA GLU A 269 -39.90 14.38 -15.48
C GLU A 269 -40.72 14.60 -14.21
N ILE A 270 -41.03 13.54 -13.46
CA ILE A 270 -41.84 13.60 -12.23
C ILE A 270 -40.90 13.43 -11.02
N PRO A 271 -40.66 14.51 -10.25
CA PRO A 271 -39.77 14.43 -9.10
C PRO A 271 -40.20 13.41 -8.04
N ALA A 272 -41.50 13.16 -7.88
CA ALA A 272 -42.02 12.18 -6.94
C ALA A 272 -41.63 10.74 -7.31
N ASP A 273 -41.67 10.38 -8.60
CA ASP A 273 -41.25 9.06 -9.10
C ASP A 273 -39.75 8.84 -8.84
N LEU A 274 -38.94 9.87 -9.11
CA LEU A 274 -37.51 9.80 -8.82
C LEU A 274 -37.22 9.58 -7.35
N GLN A 275 -37.95 10.23 -6.46
CA GLN A 275 -37.78 10.10 -5.03
C GLN A 275 -38.26 8.73 -4.51
N GLU A 276 -39.35 8.21 -5.02
CA GLU A 276 -39.86 6.89 -4.63
C GLU A 276 -38.89 5.77 -5.02
N ARG A 277 -38.19 5.92 -6.17
CA ARG A 277 -37.24 4.92 -6.68
C ARG A 277 -35.79 5.13 -6.23
N GLU A 278 -35.53 6.09 -5.39
CA GLU A 278 -34.18 6.35 -4.87
C GLU A 278 -33.52 5.15 -4.18
N PRO A 279 -34.24 4.35 -3.35
CA PRO A 279 -33.65 3.15 -2.73
C PRO A 279 -33.18 2.12 -3.77
N GLN A 280 -33.91 1.95 -4.88
CA GLN A 280 -33.55 1.02 -5.94
C GLN A 280 -32.33 1.50 -6.71
N ARG A 281 -32.24 2.80 -7.01
CA ARG A 281 -31.03 3.40 -7.61
C ARG A 281 -29.81 3.28 -6.70
N ALA A 282 -29.97 3.54 -5.40
CA ALA A 282 -28.91 3.39 -4.43
C ALA A 282 -28.42 1.94 -4.36
N ALA A 283 -29.31 0.97 -4.41
CA ALA A 283 -28.99 -0.45 -4.47
C ALA A 283 -28.23 -0.80 -5.76
N LEU A 284 -28.67 -0.29 -6.92
CA LEU A 284 -28.00 -0.47 -8.20
C LEU A 284 -26.57 0.09 -8.19
N TYR A 285 -26.38 1.30 -7.68
CA TYR A 285 -25.04 1.90 -7.55
C TYR A 285 -24.14 1.10 -6.63
N LYS A 286 -24.66 0.64 -5.49
CA LYS A 286 -23.91 -0.19 -4.53
C LYS A 286 -23.49 -1.52 -5.18
N ALA A 287 -24.39 -2.20 -5.85
CA ALA A 287 -24.12 -3.46 -6.55
C ALA A 287 -23.13 -3.30 -7.71
N THR A 288 -23.28 -2.24 -8.52
CA THR A 288 -22.35 -1.92 -9.61
C THR A 288 -20.94 -1.63 -9.09
N VAL A 289 -20.81 -0.84 -8.03
CA VAL A 289 -19.52 -0.58 -7.38
C VAL A 289 -18.93 -1.87 -6.84
N GLY A 290 -19.75 -2.76 -6.26
CA GLY A 290 -19.33 -4.09 -5.80
C GLY A 290 -18.76 -4.94 -6.92
N LEU A 291 -19.44 -4.97 -8.08
CA LEU A 291 -18.99 -5.70 -9.27
C LEU A 291 -17.68 -5.15 -9.84
N VAL A 292 -17.56 -3.83 -9.99
CA VAL A 292 -16.32 -3.19 -10.48
C VAL A 292 -15.14 -3.51 -9.58
N ARG A 293 -15.35 -3.49 -8.27
CA ARG A 293 -14.31 -3.87 -7.28
C ARG A 293 -13.93 -5.35 -7.37
N ALA A 294 -14.92 -6.23 -7.46
CA ALA A 294 -14.67 -7.67 -7.59
C ALA A 294 -13.88 -7.98 -8.87
N TYR A 295 -14.22 -7.34 -9.98
CA TYR A 295 -13.50 -7.47 -11.25
C TYR A 295 -12.07 -6.95 -11.15
N ALA A 296 -11.86 -5.74 -10.60
CA ALA A 296 -10.53 -5.15 -10.44
C ALA A 296 -9.59 -5.97 -9.54
N ASN A 297 -10.14 -6.82 -8.66
CA ASN A 297 -9.35 -7.71 -7.80
C ASN A 297 -8.85 -8.98 -8.53
N ILE A 298 -9.37 -9.28 -9.73
CA ILE A 298 -9.02 -10.47 -10.51
C ILE A 298 -8.24 -10.09 -11.78
N ALA A 299 -8.49 -8.90 -12.33
CA ALA A 299 -7.78 -8.34 -13.47
C ALA A 299 -6.38 -7.87 -13.07
#